data_56e3f4edc8e046fa8e93567ed62c2454
#
_entry.id   56e3f4edc8e046fa8e93567ed62c2454
#
_cell.length_a   1.000
_cell.length_b   1.000
_cell.length_c   1.000
_cell.angle_alpha   90.00
_cell.angle_beta   90.00
_cell.angle_gamma   90.00
#
_symmetry.space_group_name_H-M   'P 1'
#
loop_
_entity.id
_entity.type
_entity.pdbx_description
1 polymer ?
#
loop_
_entity_poly.entity_id
_entity_poly.type
_entity_poly.pdbx_seq_one_letter_code
_entity_poly.pdbx_strand_id
1 'polypeptide(L)'
;MVDGMPKELYPQPSRLEYPTWFKDMPLLTQGMKKYDRGGTVKRCPSFIEWFGQGFVLKMWSDVIFKNDGFEWGWNTPDSRFAWDRHPANQFEDFLPHDNVNVVYKANCPIKVVTPKGWSCYELPLLFDYNNDWQVMAGMNATDIFHEWNTTICLFGDKEEIFIPRGTPISQIVPFKRSGKLEPDYKEYKDVDKKTLKRMNKSAYNGWSKFTGSYKIQK
;
A
#
# COMPACT_ATOMS: atom_id res chain seq x y z
N MET A 1 -6.06 11.18 13.91
CA MET A 1 -7.38 11.67 14.34
C MET A 1 -8.37 11.34 13.25
N VAL A 2 -9.61 11.08 13.59
CA VAL A 2 -10.67 10.66 12.67
C VAL A 2 -11.86 11.55 12.89
N ASP A 3 -12.51 12.04 11.82
CA ASP A 3 -13.64 12.94 11.88
C ASP A 3 -14.88 12.25 11.31
N GLY A 4 -15.86 11.99 12.18
CA GLY A 4 -17.17 11.42 11.79
C GLY A 4 -17.17 9.99 11.23
N MET A 5 -16.03 9.31 11.16
CA MET A 5 -15.92 7.96 10.63
C MET A 5 -16.24 6.93 11.73
N PRO A 6 -17.07 5.91 11.45
CA PRO A 6 -17.27 4.79 12.35
C PRO A 6 -16.00 4.00 12.65
N LYS A 7 -15.89 3.44 13.85
CA LYS A 7 -14.67 2.77 14.32
C LYS A 7 -14.22 1.59 13.45
N GLU A 8 -15.16 0.88 12.85
CA GLU A 8 -14.89 -0.26 11.95
C GLU A 8 -14.17 0.14 10.65
N LEU A 9 -14.23 1.44 10.31
CA LEU A 9 -13.54 2.00 9.14
C LEU A 9 -12.21 2.67 9.49
N TYR A 10 -11.85 2.74 10.75
CA TYR A 10 -10.54 3.30 11.13
C TYR A 10 -9.42 2.52 10.46
N PRO A 11 -8.36 3.19 9.97
CA PRO A 11 -7.22 2.50 9.41
C PRO A 11 -6.71 1.42 10.37
N GLN A 12 -6.67 0.19 9.87
CA GLN A 12 -6.22 -0.97 10.64
C GLN A 12 -4.77 -1.30 10.31
N PRO A 13 -4.00 -1.84 11.27
CA PRO A 13 -2.68 -2.36 10.98
C PRO A 13 -2.74 -3.34 9.80
N SER A 14 -1.88 -3.15 8.79
CA SER A 14 -1.91 -3.92 7.53
C SER A 14 -1.86 -5.44 7.76
N ARG A 15 -1.20 -5.88 8.83
CA ARG A 15 -1.15 -7.30 9.24
C ARG A 15 -2.52 -7.92 9.58
N LEU A 16 -3.55 -7.12 9.82
CA LEU A 16 -4.91 -7.57 10.09
C LEU A 16 -5.77 -7.61 8.83
N GLU A 17 -5.32 -6.97 7.76
CA GLU A 17 -6.05 -6.77 6.52
C GLU A 17 -5.40 -7.52 5.34
N TYR A 18 -4.90 -8.73 5.59
CA TYR A 18 -4.38 -9.57 4.51
C TYR A 18 -5.46 -9.82 3.45
N PRO A 19 -5.12 -9.75 2.16
CA PRO A 19 -6.04 -10.12 1.09
C PRO A 19 -6.56 -11.55 1.27
N THR A 20 -7.80 -11.79 0.87
CA THR A 20 -8.45 -13.11 1.01
C THR A 20 -7.63 -14.21 0.32
N TRP A 21 -7.14 -13.96 -0.91
CA TRP A 21 -6.31 -14.91 -1.64
C TRP A 21 -5.04 -15.31 -0.84
N PHE A 22 -4.44 -14.36 -0.09
CA PHE A 22 -3.26 -14.67 0.73
C PHE A 22 -3.65 -15.45 1.99
N LYS A 23 -4.80 -15.14 2.61
CA LYS A 23 -5.31 -15.90 3.76
C LYS A 23 -5.60 -17.34 3.40
N ASP A 24 -6.21 -17.58 2.24
CA ASP A 24 -6.67 -18.89 1.78
C ASP A 24 -5.56 -19.73 1.15
N MET A 25 -4.46 -19.10 0.75
CA MET A 25 -3.33 -19.79 0.15
C MET A 25 -2.72 -20.81 1.12
N PRO A 26 -2.48 -22.06 0.70
CA PRO A 26 -1.77 -23.04 1.52
C PRO A 26 -0.29 -22.65 1.68
N LEU A 27 0.34 -23.09 2.76
CA LEU A 27 1.79 -22.91 2.96
C LEU A 27 2.64 -23.70 1.95
N LEU A 28 2.14 -24.84 1.51
CA LEU A 28 2.77 -25.75 0.58
C LEU A 28 1.80 -26.07 -0.56
N THR A 29 2.30 -26.19 -1.76
CA THR A 29 1.51 -26.70 -2.88
C THR A 29 1.37 -28.24 -2.80
N GLN A 30 0.39 -28.77 -3.49
CA GLN A 30 0.13 -30.20 -3.51
C GLN A 30 1.40 -30.98 -3.94
N GLY A 31 1.77 -32.01 -3.20
CA GLY A 31 2.96 -32.82 -3.44
C GLY A 31 4.25 -32.33 -2.79
N MET A 32 4.30 -31.09 -2.27
CA MET A 32 5.47 -30.60 -1.53
C MET A 32 5.51 -31.11 -0.11
N LYS A 33 6.70 -31.54 0.33
CA LYS A 33 6.96 -31.93 1.73
C LYS A 33 7.36 -30.71 2.56
N LYS A 34 7.16 -30.79 3.89
CA LYS A 34 7.48 -29.71 4.85
C LYS A 34 8.92 -29.20 4.74
N TYR A 35 9.85 -30.02 4.30
CA TYR A 35 11.28 -29.70 4.21
C TYR A 35 11.74 -29.32 2.79
N ASP A 36 10.84 -29.38 1.81
CA ASP A 36 11.20 -28.96 0.46
C ASP A 36 11.55 -27.47 0.45
N ARG A 37 12.62 -27.14 -0.26
CA ARG A 37 12.96 -25.74 -0.52
C ARG A 37 11.90 -25.19 -1.46
N GLY A 38 11.15 -24.23 -0.95
CA GLY A 38 10.05 -23.65 -1.68
C GLY A 38 8.78 -23.64 -0.84
N GLY A 39 7.70 -23.44 -1.50
CA GLY A 39 6.38 -23.24 -0.93
C GLY A 39 5.72 -22.07 -1.64
N THR A 40 4.56 -21.71 -1.17
CA THR A 40 3.86 -20.55 -1.69
C THR A 40 4.47 -19.25 -1.17
N VAL A 41 4.08 -18.12 -1.76
CA VAL A 41 4.49 -16.79 -1.29
C VAL A 41 4.09 -16.52 0.16
N LYS A 42 3.16 -17.28 0.73
CA LYS A 42 2.81 -17.25 2.16
C LYS A 42 3.99 -17.59 3.08
N ARG A 43 5.05 -18.20 2.54
CA ARG A 43 6.31 -18.47 3.24
C ARG A 43 7.39 -17.45 2.90
N CYS A 44 7.14 -16.53 1.99
CA CYS A 44 8.11 -15.52 1.58
C CYS A 44 8.18 -14.39 2.64
N PRO A 45 9.33 -14.18 3.30
CA PRO A 45 9.46 -13.14 4.31
C PRO A 45 9.15 -11.75 3.78
N SER A 46 9.53 -11.44 2.55
CA SER A 46 9.29 -10.14 1.94
C SER A 46 7.79 -9.81 1.83
N PHE A 47 6.95 -10.81 1.54
CA PHE A 47 5.49 -10.62 1.53
C PHE A 47 4.94 -10.39 2.94
N ILE A 48 5.40 -11.20 3.90
CA ILE A 48 4.95 -11.08 5.29
C ILE A 48 5.36 -9.72 5.86
N GLU A 49 6.59 -9.28 5.57
CA GLU A 49 7.07 -7.97 5.99
C GLU A 49 6.29 -6.84 5.37
N TRP A 50 6.02 -6.93 4.06
CA TRP A 50 5.25 -5.92 3.36
C TRP A 50 3.85 -5.78 3.96
N PHE A 51 3.13 -6.87 4.11
CA PHE A 51 1.80 -6.86 4.75
C PHE A 51 1.83 -6.44 6.22
N GLY A 52 2.99 -6.53 6.88
CA GLY A 52 3.18 -6.08 8.25
C GLY A 52 3.38 -4.57 8.38
N GLN A 53 3.64 -3.86 7.27
CA GLN A 53 3.97 -2.43 7.31
C GLN A 53 2.73 -1.54 7.33
N GLY A 54 2.75 -0.55 8.21
CA GLY A 54 1.77 0.53 8.21
C GLY A 54 0.33 0.11 8.46
N PHE A 55 -0.58 0.81 7.79
CA PHE A 55 -2.02 0.74 8.01
C PHE A 55 -2.75 0.68 6.68
N VAL A 56 -3.86 -0.02 6.63
CA VAL A 56 -4.77 -0.04 5.47
C VAL A 56 -5.84 1.02 5.64
N LEU A 57 -5.97 1.89 4.65
CA LEU A 57 -7.09 2.81 4.51
C LEU A 57 -8.25 2.10 3.83
N LYS A 58 -9.46 2.30 4.36
CA LYS A 58 -10.69 1.75 3.80
C LYS A 58 -11.56 2.87 3.23
N MET A 59 -12.30 2.56 2.19
CA MET A 59 -13.32 3.44 1.66
C MET A 59 -14.32 3.82 2.77
N TRP A 60 -14.55 5.10 2.99
CA TRP A 60 -15.37 5.61 4.11
C TRP A 60 -16.84 5.79 3.76
N SER A 61 -17.18 5.72 2.48
CA SER A 61 -18.55 5.78 1.96
C SER A 61 -18.71 4.84 0.78
N ASP A 62 -19.93 4.49 0.43
CA ASP A 62 -20.20 3.92 -0.88
C ASP A 62 -19.95 4.97 -1.95
N VAL A 63 -19.26 4.60 -3.02
CA VAL A 63 -18.92 5.53 -4.11
C VAL A 63 -19.20 4.87 -5.45
N ILE A 64 -19.85 5.61 -6.34
CA ILE A 64 -19.91 5.28 -7.76
C ILE A 64 -19.08 6.32 -8.52
N PHE A 65 -18.05 5.87 -9.18
CA PHE A 65 -17.27 6.69 -10.10
C PHE A 65 -17.79 6.48 -11.52
N LYS A 66 -17.86 7.56 -12.30
CA LYS A 66 -18.25 7.56 -13.71
C LYS A 66 -17.18 8.22 -14.57
N ASN A 67 -17.03 7.78 -15.82
CA ASN A 67 -16.02 8.34 -16.73
C ASN A 67 -16.41 9.73 -17.24
N ASP A 68 -17.69 10.00 -17.42
CA ASP A 68 -18.21 11.25 -17.98
C ASP A 68 -18.63 12.29 -16.95
N GLY A 69 -18.55 11.94 -15.67
CA GLY A 69 -18.94 12.79 -14.57
C GLY A 69 -18.57 12.16 -13.24
N PHE A 70 -19.16 12.68 -12.17
CA PHE A 70 -18.99 12.08 -10.86
C PHE A 70 -20.35 11.94 -10.18
N GLU A 71 -20.57 10.79 -9.59
CA GLU A 71 -21.58 10.57 -8.56
C GLU A 71 -20.87 10.11 -7.30
N TRP A 72 -21.25 10.72 -6.20
CA TRP A 72 -20.56 10.48 -4.95
C TRP A 72 -21.29 9.50 -4.06
N GLY A 73 -20.58 9.05 -3.04
CA GLY A 73 -21.14 8.18 -2.05
C GLY A 73 -22.28 8.84 -1.25
N TRP A 74 -23.39 8.15 -1.21
CA TRP A 74 -24.61 8.61 -0.54
C TRP A 74 -24.52 8.62 0.98
N ASN A 75 -23.56 7.96 1.55
CA ASN A 75 -23.36 7.88 3.00
C ASN A 75 -22.03 8.50 3.45
N THR A 76 -21.55 9.47 2.69
CA THR A 76 -20.43 10.29 3.12
C THR A 76 -20.85 11.09 4.36
N PRO A 77 -20.13 10.98 5.49
CA PRO A 77 -20.55 11.60 6.74
C PRO A 77 -20.54 13.14 6.67
N ASP A 78 -19.77 13.71 5.77
CA ASP A 78 -19.64 15.15 5.56
C ASP A 78 -19.21 15.42 4.13
N SER A 79 -19.78 16.44 3.48
CA SER A 79 -19.43 16.83 2.11
C SER A 79 -17.97 17.20 1.90
N ARG A 80 -17.26 17.58 2.97
CA ARG A 80 -15.81 17.84 2.94
C ARG A 80 -14.99 16.60 2.56
N PHE A 81 -15.54 15.40 2.72
CA PHE A 81 -14.91 14.11 2.43
C PHE A 81 -15.45 13.44 1.17
N ALA A 82 -16.18 14.19 0.36
CA ALA A 82 -16.64 13.73 -0.94
C ALA A 82 -15.46 13.62 -1.92
N TRP A 83 -15.60 12.73 -2.87
CA TRP A 83 -14.71 12.65 -4.01
C TRP A 83 -15.02 13.76 -5.00
N ASP A 84 -13.98 14.26 -5.64
CA ASP A 84 -14.08 15.26 -6.68
C ASP A 84 -13.14 14.93 -7.83
N ARG A 85 -13.54 15.29 -9.06
CA ARG A 85 -12.68 15.04 -10.22
C ARG A 85 -11.44 15.92 -10.14
N HIS A 86 -10.29 15.31 -10.29
CA HIS A 86 -9.03 16.06 -10.39
C HIS A 86 -8.98 16.76 -11.76
N PRO A 87 -8.49 18.01 -11.85
CA PRO A 87 -8.37 18.67 -13.13
C PRO A 87 -7.56 17.86 -14.15
N ALA A 88 -8.15 17.60 -15.32
CA ALA A 88 -7.56 16.78 -16.38
C ALA A 88 -6.17 17.28 -16.80
N ASN A 89 -6.01 18.60 -16.93
CA ASN A 89 -4.74 19.22 -17.26
C ASN A 89 -3.60 19.01 -16.27
N GLN A 90 -3.88 18.39 -15.10
CA GLN A 90 -2.84 18.04 -14.13
C GLN A 90 -2.43 16.57 -14.22
N PHE A 91 -3.24 15.70 -14.81
CA PHE A 91 -2.99 14.26 -14.85
C PHE A 91 -3.25 13.63 -16.21
N GLU A 92 -4.46 13.74 -16.75
CA GLU A 92 -4.93 12.91 -17.86
C GLU A 92 -4.08 13.08 -19.12
N ASP A 93 -3.61 14.30 -19.40
CA ASP A 93 -2.74 14.61 -20.56
C ASP A 93 -1.28 14.16 -20.38
N PHE A 94 -0.87 13.78 -19.17
CA PHE A 94 0.53 13.53 -18.83
C PHE A 94 0.80 12.12 -18.32
N LEU A 95 -0.23 11.35 -18.03
CA LEU A 95 -0.04 9.98 -17.59
C LEU A 95 0.35 9.11 -18.79
N PRO A 96 1.46 8.36 -18.69
CA PRO A 96 1.95 7.53 -19.80
C PRO A 96 1.13 6.25 -19.94
N HIS A 97 -0.18 6.34 -19.77
CA HIS A 97 -1.06 5.18 -19.76
C HIS A 97 -2.33 5.49 -20.53
N ASP A 98 -2.45 4.89 -21.69
CA ASP A 98 -3.61 5.06 -22.59
C ASP A 98 -4.93 4.59 -21.96
N ASN A 99 -4.87 3.91 -20.81
CA ASN A 99 -6.03 3.32 -20.13
C ASN A 99 -6.51 4.13 -18.91
N VAL A 100 -5.89 5.25 -18.57
CA VAL A 100 -6.38 6.11 -17.48
C VAL A 100 -7.45 7.04 -18.04
N ASN A 101 -8.68 6.80 -17.64
CA ASN A 101 -9.82 7.57 -18.13
C ASN A 101 -10.06 8.84 -17.31
N VAL A 102 -9.99 8.72 -15.99
CA VAL A 102 -10.26 9.84 -15.09
C VAL A 102 -9.56 9.65 -13.75
N VAL A 103 -9.26 10.76 -13.12
CA VAL A 103 -8.63 10.80 -11.81
C VAL A 103 -9.54 11.52 -10.83
N TYR A 104 -9.82 10.88 -9.70
CA TYR A 104 -10.58 11.46 -8.60
C TYR A 104 -9.71 11.67 -7.37
N LYS A 105 -10.02 12.70 -6.61
CA LYS A 105 -9.35 13.05 -5.36
C LYS A 105 -10.37 13.31 -4.28
N ALA A 106 -10.07 12.93 -3.05
CA ALA A 106 -10.83 13.32 -1.89
C ALA A 106 -9.96 13.70 -0.70
N ASN A 107 -10.49 14.53 0.18
CA ASN A 107 -10.00 14.67 1.53
C ASN A 107 -10.55 13.51 2.36
N CYS A 108 -9.68 12.68 2.90
CA CYS A 108 -10.11 11.58 3.75
C CYS A 108 -10.54 12.08 5.13
N PRO A 109 -11.50 11.41 5.78
CA PRO A 109 -11.92 11.75 7.14
C PRO A 109 -10.90 11.32 8.21
N ILE A 110 -9.61 11.32 7.86
CA ILE A 110 -8.51 11.02 8.77
C ILE A 110 -7.46 12.13 8.72
N LYS A 111 -6.82 12.35 9.86
CA LYS A 111 -5.62 13.20 9.97
C LYS A 111 -4.49 12.35 10.50
N VAL A 112 -3.35 12.39 9.81
CA VAL A 112 -2.16 11.64 10.21
C VAL A 112 -1.14 12.58 10.79
N VAL A 113 -0.75 12.33 12.04
CA VAL A 113 0.24 13.12 12.76
C VAL A 113 1.39 12.20 13.15
N THR A 114 2.58 12.54 12.72
CA THR A 114 3.80 11.79 13.04
C THR A 114 4.82 12.66 13.78
N PRO A 115 5.80 12.05 14.45
CA PRO A 115 6.91 12.81 15.04
C PRO A 115 7.69 13.57 13.98
N LYS A 116 8.38 14.65 14.39
CA LYS A 116 9.26 15.44 13.53
C LYS A 116 10.25 14.55 12.77
N GLY A 117 10.39 14.78 11.47
CA GLY A 117 11.26 14.02 10.59
C GLY A 117 10.66 12.72 10.05
N TRP A 118 9.35 12.50 10.26
CA TRP A 118 8.63 11.37 9.69
C TRP A 118 7.69 11.82 8.56
N SER A 119 7.48 10.93 7.62
CA SER A 119 6.51 11.04 6.53
C SER A 119 5.76 9.73 6.38
N CYS A 120 4.70 9.73 5.59
CA CYS A 120 4.02 8.51 5.19
C CYS A 120 3.96 8.42 3.67
N TYR A 121 4.21 7.24 3.14
CA TYR A 121 3.77 6.89 1.80
C TYR A 121 2.31 6.48 1.84
N GLU A 122 1.56 6.87 0.82
CA GLU A 122 0.36 6.18 0.41
C GLU A 122 0.72 5.32 -0.79
N LEU A 123 0.40 4.04 -0.73
CA LEU A 123 0.72 3.08 -1.77
C LEU A 123 -0.56 2.33 -2.15
N PRO A 124 -0.74 1.96 -3.42
CA PRO A 124 -1.79 1.03 -3.78
C PRO A 124 -1.62 -0.26 -3.00
N LEU A 125 -2.72 -0.98 -2.79
CA LEU A 125 -2.66 -2.28 -2.13
C LEU A 125 -1.82 -3.24 -2.96
N LEU A 126 -0.82 -3.83 -2.34
CA LEU A 126 0.04 -4.78 -3.00
C LEU A 126 -0.75 -6.05 -3.33
N PHE A 127 -0.67 -6.49 -4.59
CA PHE A 127 -1.37 -7.68 -5.09
C PHE A 127 -2.90 -7.64 -4.98
N ASP A 128 -3.47 -6.45 -4.89
CA ASP A 128 -4.85 -6.24 -5.23
C ASP A 128 -4.93 -6.01 -6.73
N TYR A 129 -5.18 -7.09 -7.46
CA TYR A 129 -5.21 -7.07 -8.93
C TYR A 129 -6.55 -6.53 -9.43
N ASN A 130 -6.90 -5.33 -8.97
CA ASN A 130 -8.06 -4.62 -9.47
C ASN A 130 -7.68 -3.93 -10.78
N ASN A 131 -8.39 -4.26 -11.84
CA ASN A 131 -8.17 -3.70 -13.17
C ASN A 131 -9.00 -2.45 -13.45
N ASP A 132 -9.89 -2.08 -12.56
CA ASP A 132 -10.85 -1.01 -12.78
C ASP A 132 -10.38 0.32 -12.18
N TRP A 133 -9.64 0.26 -11.07
CA TRP A 133 -9.16 1.45 -10.37
C TRP A 133 -7.92 1.16 -9.53
N GLN A 134 -7.17 2.20 -9.21
CA GLN A 134 -6.03 2.12 -8.31
C GLN A 134 -5.79 3.45 -7.61
N VAL A 135 -5.41 3.42 -6.34
CA VAL A 135 -4.91 4.60 -5.65
C VAL A 135 -3.53 4.95 -6.19
N MET A 136 -3.30 6.23 -6.45
CA MET A 136 -1.97 6.73 -6.87
C MET A 136 -1.00 6.70 -5.69
N ALA A 137 0.21 6.24 -5.94
CA ALA A 137 1.27 6.33 -4.96
C ALA A 137 1.64 7.79 -4.70
N GLY A 138 1.76 8.15 -3.43
CA GLY A 138 2.12 9.48 -2.99
C GLY A 138 2.92 9.49 -1.70
N MET A 139 3.41 10.66 -1.32
CA MET A 139 4.10 10.87 -0.05
C MET A 139 3.58 12.13 0.64
N ASN A 140 3.24 12.01 1.90
CA ASN A 140 2.86 13.13 2.76
C ASN A 140 3.89 13.36 3.87
N ALA A 141 4.32 14.60 4.05
CA ALA A 141 5.14 15.03 5.19
C ALA A 141 4.27 15.21 6.43
N THR A 142 3.88 14.12 7.04
CA THR A 142 2.84 14.03 8.09
C THR A 142 3.24 14.66 9.43
N ASP A 143 4.47 15.08 9.56
CA ASP A 143 4.94 15.93 10.68
C ASP A 143 4.67 17.42 10.45
N ILE A 144 4.27 17.84 9.23
CA ILE A 144 4.02 19.23 8.84
C ILE A 144 2.59 19.39 8.33
N PHE A 145 2.15 18.48 7.44
CA PHE A 145 0.84 18.49 6.82
C PHE A 145 0.05 17.26 7.28
N HIS A 146 -1.08 17.48 7.92
CA HIS A 146 -1.82 16.43 8.62
C HIS A 146 -3.08 15.96 7.90
N GLU A 147 -3.59 16.73 6.94
CA GLU A 147 -4.71 16.31 6.12
C GLU A 147 -4.28 15.14 5.21
N TRP A 148 -5.15 14.17 5.08
CA TRP A 148 -4.89 13.04 4.18
C TRP A 148 -5.74 13.16 2.94
N ASN A 149 -5.08 13.39 1.82
CA ASN A 149 -5.71 13.40 0.51
C ASN A 149 -5.37 12.10 -0.19
N THR A 150 -6.38 11.41 -0.70
CA THR A 150 -6.15 10.22 -1.54
C THR A 150 -6.61 10.50 -2.97
N THR A 151 -5.96 9.87 -3.92
CA THR A 151 -6.22 10.05 -5.35
C THR A 151 -6.39 8.68 -5.99
N ILE A 152 -7.49 8.49 -6.73
CA ILE A 152 -7.81 7.24 -7.42
C ILE A 152 -7.79 7.50 -8.92
N CYS A 153 -7.08 6.65 -9.66
CA CYS A 153 -7.19 6.54 -11.11
C CYS A 153 -8.21 5.48 -11.47
N LEU A 154 -9.06 5.76 -12.42
CA LEU A 154 -9.96 4.79 -13.04
C LEU A 154 -9.38 4.28 -14.36
N PHE A 155 -9.52 3.00 -14.62
CA PHE A 155 -8.99 2.33 -15.79
C PHE A 155 -10.11 1.64 -16.59
N GLY A 156 -9.82 1.42 -17.89
CA GLY A 156 -10.70 0.65 -18.77
C GLY A 156 -11.95 1.41 -19.21
N ASP A 157 -12.88 0.70 -19.83
CA ASP A 157 -14.01 1.26 -20.54
C ASP A 157 -15.34 1.14 -19.75
N LYS A 158 -15.28 0.85 -18.45
CA LYS A 158 -16.48 0.76 -17.62
C LYS A 158 -17.10 2.14 -17.44
N GLU A 159 -18.38 2.24 -17.73
CA GLU A 159 -19.15 3.47 -17.54
C GLU A 159 -19.25 3.84 -16.06
N GLU A 160 -19.37 2.83 -15.18
CA GLU A 160 -19.50 3.01 -13.74
C GLU A 160 -18.64 2.02 -12.98
N ILE A 161 -18.01 2.50 -11.91
CA ILE A 161 -17.22 1.69 -10.97
C ILE A 161 -17.76 1.93 -9.56
N PHE A 162 -18.38 0.91 -8.99
CA PHE A 162 -18.87 0.94 -7.61
C PHE A 162 -17.82 0.41 -6.64
N ILE A 163 -17.47 1.22 -5.66
CA ILE A 163 -16.58 0.83 -4.56
C ILE A 163 -17.36 0.90 -3.25
N PRO A 164 -17.68 -0.25 -2.64
CA PRO A 164 -18.42 -0.30 -1.38
C PRO A 164 -17.64 0.34 -0.23
N ARG A 165 -18.34 0.94 0.68
CA ARG A 165 -17.83 1.34 1.99
C ARG A 165 -17.15 0.15 2.68
N GLY A 166 -15.99 0.40 3.30
CA GLY A 166 -15.20 -0.64 3.97
C GLY A 166 -14.23 -1.40 3.05
N THR A 167 -14.29 -1.20 1.74
CA THR A 167 -13.30 -1.76 0.80
C THR A 167 -11.91 -1.22 1.13
N PRO A 168 -10.90 -2.06 1.35
CA PRO A 168 -9.52 -1.63 1.43
C PRO A 168 -9.10 -0.91 0.15
N ILE A 169 -8.48 0.27 0.23
CA ILE A 169 -8.13 1.07 -0.95
C ILE A 169 -6.65 1.38 -1.06
N SER A 170 -5.97 1.60 0.04
CA SER A 170 -4.54 1.91 0.03
C SER A 170 -3.83 1.48 1.31
N GLN A 171 -2.50 1.47 1.25
CA GLN A 171 -1.64 1.21 2.40
C GLN A 171 -0.85 2.47 2.75
N ILE A 172 -0.96 2.91 4.00
CA ILE A 172 -0.24 4.05 4.56
C ILE A 172 0.98 3.54 5.32
N VAL A 173 2.18 3.83 4.82
CA VAL A 173 3.43 3.34 5.40
C VAL A 173 4.25 4.48 5.99
N PRO A 174 4.32 4.62 7.32
CA PRO A 174 5.17 5.61 7.96
C PRO A 174 6.65 5.27 7.77
N PHE A 175 7.46 6.29 7.53
CA PHE A 175 8.91 6.16 7.49
C PHE A 175 9.60 7.39 8.03
N LYS A 176 10.80 7.19 8.59
CA LYS A 176 11.65 8.29 9.02
C LYS A 176 12.41 8.83 7.82
N ARG A 177 12.27 10.13 7.54
CA ARG A 177 13.09 10.78 6.53
C ARG A 177 14.54 10.73 6.97
N SER A 178 15.38 10.04 6.23
CA SER A 178 16.84 10.08 6.41
C SER A 178 17.40 11.24 5.58
N GLY A 179 18.55 11.77 5.98
CA GLY A 179 19.32 12.66 5.11
C GLY A 179 19.66 11.98 3.77
N LYS A 180 20.31 12.73 2.88
CA LYS A 180 20.80 12.17 1.61
C LYS A 180 21.56 10.88 1.88
N LEU A 181 21.08 9.78 1.31
CA LEU A 181 21.83 8.54 1.19
C LEU A 181 22.54 8.58 -0.16
N GLU A 182 23.83 8.62 -0.15
CA GLU A 182 24.63 8.47 -1.37
C GLU A 182 24.98 6.99 -1.51
N PRO A 183 24.66 6.36 -2.66
CA PRO A 183 25.04 4.97 -2.87
C PRO A 183 26.54 4.85 -3.04
N ASP A 184 27.17 3.91 -2.35
CA ASP A 184 28.56 3.52 -2.50
C ASP A 184 28.61 2.26 -3.39
N TYR A 185 29.03 2.44 -4.64
CA TYR A 185 29.14 1.34 -5.60
C TYR A 185 30.55 0.72 -5.56
N LYS A 186 30.58 -0.57 -5.28
CA LYS A 186 31.82 -1.37 -5.30
C LYS A 186 31.68 -2.57 -6.20
N GLU A 187 32.70 -2.85 -6.99
CA GLU A 187 32.78 -4.14 -7.66
C GLU A 187 32.95 -5.26 -6.62
N TYR A 188 32.43 -6.44 -6.92
CA TYR A 188 32.48 -7.59 -6.00
C TYR A 188 33.92 -7.92 -5.52
N LYS A 189 34.91 -7.75 -6.42
CA LYS A 189 36.33 -7.97 -6.12
C LYS A 189 36.90 -7.00 -5.07
N ASP A 190 36.31 -5.80 -4.96
CA ASP A 190 36.76 -4.71 -4.07
C ASP A 190 36.04 -4.71 -2.72
N VAL A 191 35.11 -5.65 -2.52
CA VAL A 191 34.39 -5.79 -1.26
C VAL A 191 35.26 -6.54 -0.24
N ASP A 192 35.40 -5.96 0.95
CA ASP A 192 36.20 -6.56 2.00
C ASP A 192 35.72 -7.96 2.42
N LYS A 193 36.67 -8.80 2.88
CA LYS A 193 36.36 -10.21 3.23
C LYS A 193 35.30 -10.37 4.32
N LYS A 194 35.17 -9.41 5.26
CA LYS A 194 34.19 -9.46 6.34
C LYS A 194 32.76 -9.23 5.78
N THR A 195 32.64 -8.25 4.89
CA THR A 195 31.37 -7.97 4.19
C THR A 195 30.99 -9.12 3.26
N LEU A 196 31.92 -9.65 2.46
CA LEU A 196 31.67 -10.83 1.63
C LEU A 196 31.21 -12.04 2.47
N LYS A 197 31.90 -12.30 3.60
CA LYS A 197 31.51 -13.39 4.50
C LYS A 197 30.07 -13.18 5.05
N ARG A 198 29.69 -11.94 5.37
CA ARG A 198 28.36 -11.58 5.83
C ARG A 198 27.31 -11.77 4.71
N MET A 199 27.61 -11.32 3.50
CA MET A 199 26.75 -11.48 2.33
C MET A 199 26.52 -12.96 2.00
N ASN A 200 27.60 -13.74 1.91
CA ASN A 200 27.52 -15.17 1.65
C ASN A 200 26.77 -15.92 2.75
N LYS A 201 26.97 -15.55 4.02
CA LYS A 201 26.25 -16.13 5.14
C LYS A 201 24.76 -15.79 5.08
N SER A 202 24.38 -14.60 4.66
CA SER A 202 22.98 -14.21 4.48
C SER A 202 22.32 -14.97 3.34
N ALA A 203 23.00 -15.16 2.21
CA ALA A 203 22.53 -15.93 1.07
C ALA A 203 22.38 -17.43 1.38
N TYR A 204 23.36 -18.01 2.09
CA TYR A 204 23.39 -19.45 2.40
C TYR A 204 22.45 -19.86 3.53
N ASN A 205 22.25 -18.97 4.50
CA ASN A 205 21.37 -19.22 5.66
C ASN A 205 20.01 -18.55 5.52
N GLY A 206 19.74 -17.91 4.38
CA GLY A 206 18.62 -17.00 4.19
C GLY A 206 17.27 -17.61 4.59
N TRP A 207 17.03 -18.86 4.24
CA TRP A 207 15.73 -19.48 4.52
C TRP A 207 15.58 -20.09 5.91
N SER A 208 16.61 -20.69 6.46
CA SER A 208 16.50 -21.35 7.77
C SER A 208 16.59 -20.37 8.93
N LYS A 209 17.27 -19.23 8.76
CA LYS A 209 17.37 -18.18 9.79
C LYS A 209 16.31 -17.09 9.65
N PHE A 210 15.80 -16.83 8.45
CA PHE A 210 14.67 -15.91 8.26
C PHE A 210 13.46 -16.38 9.06
N THR A 211 13.09 -17.64 8.99
CA THR A 211 12.00 -18.20 9.79
C THR A 211 12.28 -18.22 11.30
N GLY A 212 13.52 -18.12 11.74
CA GLY A 212 13.89 -18.13 13.15
C GLY A 212 14.30 -16.75 13.71
N SER A 213 14.68 -15.79 12.84
CA SER A 213 15.11 -14.45 13.27
C SER A 213 13.97 -13.45 13.29
N TYR A 214 12.89 -13.70 12.58
CA TYR A 214 11.64 -12.96 12.70
C TYR A 214 10.82 -13.44 13.89
N LYS A 215 11.43 -13.46 15.04
CA LYS A 215 10.65 -13.30 16.27
C LYS A 215 10.17 -11.86 16.22
N ILE A 216 8.95 -11.69 15.79
CA ILE A 216 8.17 -10.46 15.98
C ILE A 216 8.49 -9.98 17.39
N GLN A 217 9.22 -8.89 17.53
CA GLN A 217 9.30 -8.21 18.80
C GLN A 217 7.86 -7.83 19.16
N LYS A 218 7.34 -8.55 20.15
CA LYS A 218 6.03 -8.29 20.74
C LYS A 218 6.05 -6.95 21.44
#